data_1d6d0e7a559786936331a96cf50882b0
#
_entry.id   1d6d0e7a559786936331a96cf50882b0
#
_cell.length_a   1.000
_cell.length_b   1.000
_cell.length_c   1.000
_cell.angle_alpha   90.00
_cell.angle_beta   90.00
_cell.angle_gamma   90.00
#
_symmetry.space_group_name_H-M   'P 1'
#
loop_
_entity.id
_entity.type
_entity.pdbx_description
1 polymer ?
#
loop_
_entity_poly.entity_id
_entity_poly.type
_entity_poly.pdbx_seq_one_letter_code
_entity_poly.pdbx_strand_id
1 'polypeptide(L)'
;MKKKAIHVGVLAAIFIIAVVVFEYMTTRGNDDMMADLGNAVLPRVYFTVDGYGVNALNAYSEEMDITTMRDSVTPISGKKLTMNLEADETKVTAVDYAVYTLDGKKKLSEDKISKVKDQMDLSFDQNLLSEERMLVLTLHADGKSVYYYTRIVNSTDFNLTDCLDYVYNFHENALKKVENAGVGAALEQDDEDANSTFSHVTIHSSYDQVTWGNLAPQVTGGERWKITETNSSYTSVLLEYDVSCTGEENETDMYTVREFFRVRKNNGQMYLLNYDRTMEQIFDGSKNVLSEKGILLGITDPDVSY
;
A
#
# COMPACT_ATOMS: atom_id res chain seq x y z
N MET A 1 -54.48 51.69 9.65
CA MET A 1 -53.91 50.45 10.14
C MET A 1 -53.97 49.31 9.09
N LYS A 2 -55.08 49.03 8.44
CA LYS A 2 -55.21 47.95 7.42
C LYS A 2 -54.22 48.00 6.27
N LYS A 3 -53.91 49.19 5.70
CA LYS A 3 -52.92 49.33 4.57
C LYS A 3 -51.50 48.97 4.99
N LYS A 4 -51.07 49.33 6.22
CA LYS A 4 -49.72 48.95 6.75
C LYS A 4 -49.59 47.44 6.97
N ALA A 5 -50.63 46.78 7.49
CA ALA A 5 -50.65 45.34 7.68
C ALA A 5 -50.58 44.56 6.36
N ILE A 6 -51.27 45.06 5.30
CA ILE A 6 -51.18 44.47 3.98
C ILE A 6 -49.77 44.61 3.37
N HIS A 7 -49.09 45.77 3.54
CA HIS A 7 -47.73 45.98 3.07
C HIS A 7 -46.73 45.05 3.80
N VAL A 8 -46.87 44.87 5.11
CA VAL A 8 -46.02 43.95 5.86
C VAL A 8 -46.25 42.50 5.41
N GLY A 9 -47.49 42.08 5.17
CA GLY A 9 -47.82 40.77 4.67
C GLY A 9 -47.23 40.49 3.27
N VAL A 10 -47.28 41.45 2.37
CA VAL A 10 -46.70 41.35 1.02
C VAL A 10 -45.16 41.24 1.09
N LEU A 11 -44.51 42.07 1.92
CA LEU A 11 -43.05 41.98 2.13
C LEU A 11 -42.61 40.64 2.74
N ALA A 12 -43.36 40.11 3.69
CA ALA A 12 -43.10 38.81 4.28
C ALA A 12 -43.26 37.68 3.22
N ALA A 13 -44.28 37.74 2.39
CA ALA A 13 -44.48 36.78 1.30
C ALA A 13 -43.34 36.80 0.28
N ILE A 14 -42.91 38.01 -0.12
CA ILE A 14 -41.78 38.18 -1.05
C ILE A 14 -40.49 37.62 -0.43
N PHE A 15 -40.24 37.85 0.85
CA PHE A 15 -39.07 37.34 1.55
C PHE A 15 -39.08 35.81 1.61
N ILE A 16 -40.23 35.19 1.94
CA ILE A 16 -40.36 33.72 1.96
C ILE A 16 -40.11 33.13 0.57
N ILE A 17 -40.69 33.74 -0.45
CA ILE A 17 -40.47 33.29 -1.84
C ILE A 17 -38.98 33.44 -2.23
N ALA A 18 -38.31 34.51 -1.85
CA ALA A 18 -36.90 34.73 -2.11
C ALA A 18 -36.02 33.66 -1.41
N VAL A 19 -36.34 33.31 -0.14
CA VAL A 19 -35.64 32.25 0.61
C VAL A 19 -35.82 30.90 -0.06
N VAL A 20 -37.03 30.52 -0.45
CA VAL A 20 -37.34 29.25 -1.12
C VAL A 20 -36.64 29.16 -2.49
N VAL A 21 -36.64 30.24 -3.25
CA VAL A 21 -35.92 30.28 -4.55
C VAL A 21 -34.42 30.20 -4.35
N PHE A 22 -33.91 30.89 -3.34
CA PHE A 22 -32.44 30.81 -3.04
C PHE A 22 -32.04 29.42 -2.58
N GLU A 23 -32.83 28.80 -1.67
CA GLU A 23 -32.59 27.41 -1.25
C GLU A 23 -32.67 26.45 -2.44
N TYR A 24 -33.68 26.57 -3.30
CA TYR A 24 -33.79 25.77 -4.51
C TYR A 24 -32.62 25.96 -5.48
N MET A 25 -32.12 27.19 -5.62
CA MET A 25 -30.97 27.48 -6.50
C MET A 25 -29.63 27.00 -5.93
N THR A 26 -29.47 27.02 -4.60
CA THR A 26 -28.24 26.59 -3.92
C THR A 26 -28.19 25.09 -3.71
N THR A 27 -29.32 24.43 -3.56
CA THR A 27 -29.39 22.95 -3.44
C THR A 27 -29.49 22.25 -4.79
N ARG A 28 -29.94 22.95 -5.85
CA ARG A 28 -30.04 22.37 -7.18
C ARG A 28 -28.67 22.14 -7.78
N GLY A 29 -28.26 20.88 -7.80
CA GLY A 29 -26.94 20.43 -8.31
C GLY A 29 -25.97 20.00 -7.20
N ASN A 30 -26.32 20.12 -5.93
CA ASN A 30 -25.49 19.60 -4.84
C ASN A 30 -25.72 18.11 -4.58
N ASP A 31 -26.85 17.57 -5.05
CA ASP A 31 -27.14 16.14 -4.96
C ASP A 31 -26.31 15.28 -5.94
N ASP A 32 -25.79 15.91 -7.02
CA ASP A 32 -24.97 15.24 -8.04
C ASP A 32 -23.46 15.32 -7.76
N MET A 33 -23.03 15.98 -6.69
CA MET A 33 -21.60 16.08 -6.35
C MET A 33 -21.08 14.83 -5.62
N MET A 34 -21.94 13.94 -5.20
CA MET A 34 -21.60 12.56 -4.86
C MET A 34 -22.02 11.68 -6.05
N ALA A 35 -21.21 11.65 -7.08
CA ALA A 35 -21.20 10.48 -7.94
C ALA A 35 -20.92 9.30 -7.00
N ASP A 36 -21.87 8.40 -6.87
CA ASP A 36 -21.63 7.07 -6.32
C ASP A 36 -20.69 6.38 -7.32
N LEU A 37 -19.41 6.74 -7.19
CA LEU A 37 -18.33 6.06 -7.88
C LEU A 37 -18.28 4.70 -7.22
N GLY A 38 -19.06 3.77 -7.76
CA GLY A 38 -18.97 2.38 -7.36
C GLY A 38 -17.50 2.01 -7.30
N ASN A 39 -17.11 1.20 -6.32
CA ASN A 39 -15.73 0.77 -6.14
C ASN A 39 -15.18 0.31 -7.49
N ALA A 40 -14.16 0.98 -8.00
CA ALA A 40 -13.43 0.52 -9.18
C ALA A 40 -12.64 -0.72 -8.75
N VAL A 41 -13.28 -1.87 -8.80
CA VAL A 41 -12.66 -3.15 -8.45
C VAL A 41 -11.91 -3.64 -9.68
N LEU A 42 -10.65 -3.26 -9.80
CA LEU A 42 -9.75 -3.87 -10.76
C LEU A 42 -9.19 -5.17 -10.17
N PRO A 43 -8.95 -6.20 -11.00
CA PRO A 43 -8.36 -7.45 -10.53
C PRO A 43 -7.04 -7.21 -9.79
N ARG A 44 -6.82 -7.90 -8.68
CA ARG A 44 -5.56 -7.85 -7.94
C ARG A 44 -4.62 -8.94 -8.44
N VAL A 45 -3.38 -8.57 -8.70
CA VAL A 45 -2.31 -9.48 -9.12
C VAL A 45 -1.18 -9.41 -8.12
N TYR A 46 -0.73 -10.57 -7.64
CA TYR A 46 0.47 -10.70 -6.81
C TYR A 46 1.17 -12.02 -7.11
N PHE A 47 2.37 -12.22 -6.59
CA PHE A 47 3.17 -13.41 -6.88
C PHE A 47 3.43 -14.23 -5.63
N THR A 48 3.57 -15.54 -5.82
CA THR A 48 4.09 -16.44 -4.79
C THR A 48 5.58 -16.69 -5.06
N VAL A 49 6.42 -16.27 -4.13
CA VAL A 49 7.87 -16.44 -4.16
C VAL A 49 8.30 -17.14 -2.89
N ASP A 50 8.90 -18.32 -3.02
CA ASP A 50 9.37 -19.15 -1.90
C ASP A 50 8.29 -19.40 -0.80
N GLY A 51 7.03 -19.47 -1.21
CA GLY A 51 5.88 -19.68 -0.31
C GLY A 51 5.24 -18.40 0.21
N TYR A 52 5.85 -17.24 -0.03
CA TYR A 52 5.34 -15.93 0.41
C TYR A 52 4.54 -15.25 -0.70
N GLY A 53 3.40 -14.64 -0.34
CA GLY A 53 2.65 -13.75 -1.22
C GLY A 53 3.29 -12.36 -1.23
N VAL A 54 3.87 -11.96 -2.37
CA VAL A 54 4.60 -10.70 -2.48
C VAL A 54 4.22 -9.93 -3.75
N ASN A 55 4.58 -8.65 -3.78
CA ASN A 55 4.42 -7.79 -4.94
C ASN A 55 3.00 -7.74 -5.47
N ALA A 56 2.05 -7.36 -4.61
CA ALA A 56 0.72 -6.95 -5.08
C ALA A 56 0.89 -5.73 -5.99
N LEU A 57 0.59 -5.91 -7.29
CA LEU A 57 0.84 -4.90 -8.31
C LEU A 57 -0.31 -3.90 -8.40
N ASN A 58 0.04 -2.66 -8.70
CA ASN A 58 -0.93 -1.64 -9.04
C ASN A 58 -1.53 -1.93 -10.43
N ALA A 59 -2.84 -1.79 -10.53
CA ALA A 59 -3.61 -1.97 -11.76
C ALA A 59 -3.77 -0.61 -12.48
N TYR A 60 -3.55 -0.59 -13.79
CA TYR A 60 -3.69 0.60 -14.63
C TYR A 60 -4.68 0.33 -15.76
N SER A 61 -5.62 1.24 -15.96
CA SER A 61 -6.61 1.17 -17.06
C SER A 61 -6.02 1.58 -18.42
N GLU A 62 -4.84 2.19 -18.43
CA GLU A 62 -4.11 2.63 -19.61
C GLU A 62 -2.68 2.11 -19.56
N GLU A 63 -2.05 1.99 -20.72
CA GLU A 63 -0.65 1.57 -20.83
C GLU A 63 0.26 2.69 -20.31
N MET A 64 1.15 2.34 -19.36
CA MET A 64 2.07 3.26 -18.72
C MET A 64 3.47 3.20 -19.36
N ASP A 65 4.24 4.26 -19.19
CA ASP A 65 5.65 4.24 -19.57
C ASP A 65 6.42 3.23 -18.69
N ILE A 66 6.87 2.14 -19.30
CA ILE A 66 7.60 1.04 -18.65
C ILE A 66 8.79 1.57 -17.84
N THR A 67 9.45 2.64 -18.29
CA THR A 67 10.67 3.15 -17.65
C THR A 67 10.41 3.77 -16.28
N THR A 68 9.16 4.13 -15.99
CA THR A 68 8.74 4.73 -14.71
C THR A 68 8.18 3.69 -13.73
N MET A 69 7.85 2.47 -14.18
CA MET A 69 7.19 1.43 -13.39
C MET A 69 8.21 0.51 -12.69
N ARG A 70 8.95 1.04 -11.70
CA ARG A 70 10.10 0.34 -11.09
C ARG A 70 10.00 0.08 -9.59
N ASP A 71 8.85 0.20 -9.00
CA ASP A 71 8.63 0.15 -7.54
C ASP A 71 8.77 -1.25 -6.93
N SER A 72 8.71 -2.30 -7.74
CA SER A 72 8.92 -3.67 -7.25
C SER A 72 9.87 -4.45 -8.14
N VAL A 73 10.51 -5.45 -7.55
CA VAL A 73 11.25 -6.49 -8.27
C VAL A 73 10.74 -7.86 -7.82
N THR A 74 10.35 -8.69 -8.77
CA THR A 74 9.85 -10.03 -8.51
C THR A 74 10.96 -11.04 -8.81
N PRO A 75 11.53 -11.66 -7.78
CA PRO A 75 12.58 -12.67 -7.95
C PRO A 75 11.99 -13.96 -8.52
N ILE A 76 12.74 -14.58 -9.41
CA ILE A 76 12.37 -15.85 -10.06
C ILE A 76 13.47 -16.89 -9.80
N SER A 77 13.11 -17.96 -9.10
CA SER A 77 13.98 -19.12 -8.95
C SER A 77 13.64 -20.15 -10.04
N GLY A 78 14.56 -20.32 -11.02
CA GLY A 78 14.36 -21.23 -12.16
C GLY A 78 13.65 -20.59 -13.35
N LYS A 79 12.58 -21.23 -13.86
CA LYS A 79 11.93 -20.84 -15.13
C LYS A 79 10.48 -20.41 -14.98
N LYS A 80 9.93 -20.48 -13.77
CA LYS A 80 8.50 -20.25 -13.50
C LYS A 80 8.33 -19.24 -12.40
N LEU A 81 7.29 -18.44 -12.55
CA LEU A 81 6.80 -17.50 -11.55
C LEU A 81 5.31 -17.77 -11.34
N THR A 82 4.92 -18.10 -10.14
CA THR A 82 3.52 -18.31 -9.81
C THR A 82 2.83 -16.97 -9.58
N MET A 83 1.88 -16.65 -10.46
CA MET A 83 1.01 -15.48 -10.38
C MET A 83 -0.31 -15.86 -9.72
N ASN A 84 -0.78 -15.07 -8.78
CA ASN A 84 -2.10 -15.18 -8.17
C ASN A 84 -2.98 -14.03 -8.68
N LEU A 85 -4.23 -14.35 -8.93
CA LEU A 85 -5.25 -13.44 -9.46
C LEU A 85 -6.47 -13.47 -8.54
N GLU A 86 -6.81 -12.32 -7.96
CA GLU A 86 -8.06 -12.09 -7.26
C GLU A 86 -8.91 -11.16 -8.14
N ALA A 87 -9.89 -11.72 -8.81
CA ALA A 87 -10.70 -10.99 -9.81
C ALA A 87 -12.08 -10.56 -9.29
N ASP A 88 -12.45 -11.00 -8.08
CA ASP A 88 -13.78 -10.79 -7.49
C ASP A 88 -14.92 -11.05 -8.50
N GLU A 89 -15.71 -10.03 -8.82
CA GLU A 89 -16.80 -10.14 -9.80
C GLU A 89 -16.35 -9.91 -11.26
N THR A 90 -15.09 -9.52 -11.47
CA THR A 90 -14.54 -9.17 -12.80
C THR A 90 -14.20 -10.43 -13.60
N LYS A 91 -14.75 -10.56 -14.80
CA LYS A 91 -14.45 -11.70 -15.67
C LYS A 91 -13.17 -11.50 -16.46
N VAL A 92 -12.08 -12.14 -16.03
CA VAL A 92 -10.80 -12.16 -16.77
C VAL A 92 -10.81 -13.32 -17.76
N THR A 93 -10.60 -13.02 -19.06
CA THR A 93 -10.69 -14.00 -20.16
C THR A 93 -9.34 -14.46 -20.67
N ALA A 94 -8.29 -13.65 -20.53
CA ALA A 94 -6.92 -13.97 -20.90
C ALA A 94 -5.94 -13.10 -20.12
N VAL A 95 -4.70 -13.59 -20.02
CA VAL A 95 -3.54 -12.85 -19.50
C VAL A 95 -2.44 -12.91 -20.54
N ASP A 96 -2.07 -11.78 -21.10
CA ASP A 96 -0.89 -11.66 -21.95
C ASP A 96 0.26 -11.18 -21.06
N TYR A 97 1.47 -11.68 -21.26
CA TYR A 97 2.64 -11.21 -20.55
C TYR A 97 3.84 -11.06 -21.48
N ALA A 98 4.57 -9.98 -21.30
CA ALA A 98 5.71 -9.65 -22.14
C ALA A 98 6.91 -9.21 -21.28
N VAL A 99 8.10 -9.60 -21.70
CA VAL A 99 9.36 -9.21 -21.07
C VAL A 99 10.07 -8.18 -21.94
N TYR A 100 10.50 -7.09 -21.33
CA TYR A 100 11.23 -6.01 -22.00
C TYR A 100 12.60 -5.78 -21.35
N THR A 101 13.48 -5.11 -22.09
CA THR A 101 14.67 -4.47 -21.48
C THR A 101 14.24 -3.40 -20.48
N LEU A 102 15.06 -3.10 -19.46
CA LEU A 102 14.73 -2.10 -18.43
C LEU A 102 14.47 -0.70 -19.00
N ASP A 103 15.04 -0.37 -20.14
CA ASP A 103 14.81 0.90 -20.83
C ASP A 103 13.54 0.89 -21.70
N GLY A 104 12.76 -0.19 -21.69
CA GLY A 104 11.51 -0.36 -22.41
C GLY A 104 11.64 -0.45 -23.94
N LYS A 105 12.84 -0.30 -24.51
CA LYS A 105 13.01 -0.16 -25.96
C LYS A 105 12.85 -1.46 -26.74
N LYS A 106 13.12 -2.60 -26.10
CA LYS A 106 13.11 -3.89 -26.79
C LYS A 106 12.22 -4.89 -26.05
N LYS A 107 11.19 -5.39 -26.73
CA LYS A 107 10.47 -6.59 -26.31
C LYS A 107 11.33 -7.83 -26.56
N LEU A 108 11.55 -8.62 -25.53
CA LEU A 108 12.42 -9.80 -25.57
C LEU A 108 11.62 -11.10 -25.75
N SER A 109 10.44 -11.17 -25.15
CA SER A 109 9.50 -12.28 -25.30
C SER A 109 8.07 -11.83 -25.02
N GLU A 110 7.12 -12.61 -25.50
CA GLU A 110 5.70 -12.49 -25.15
C GLU A 110 5.07 -13.87 -25.16
N ASP A 111 4.06 -14.05 -24.31
CA ASP A 111 3.25 -15.27 -24.24
C ASP A 111 1.86 -14.95 -23.71
N LYS A 112 0.93 -15.92 -23.80
CA LYS A 112 -0.47 -15.75 -23.47
C LYS A 112 -1.06 -16.93 -22.72
N ILE A 113 -1.77 -16.66 -21.65
CA ILE A 113 -2.59 -17.62 -20.92
C ILE A 113 -4.07 -17.39 -21.27
N SER A 114 -4.67 -18.39 -21.97
CA SER A 114 -6.10 -18.33 -22.35
C SER A 114 -7.01 -19.12 -21.41
N LYS A 115 -6.44 -19.93 -20.49
CA LYS A 115 -7.17 -20.63 -19.44
C LYS A 115 -6.84 -20.00 -18.10
N VAL A 116 -7.54 -18.92 -17.81
CA VAL A 116 -7.35 -18.14 -16.59
C VAL A 116 -7.88 -18.92 -15.39
N LYS A 117 -7.09 -18.89 -14.30
CA LYS A 117 -7.39 -19.44 -12.97
C LYS A 117 -6.92 -18.46 -11.91
N ASP A 118 -7.31 -18.68 -10.67
CA ASP A 118 -6.88 -17.87 -9.54
C ASP A 118 -5.35 -17.96 -9.30
N GLN A 119 -4.73 -19.08 -9.71
CA GLN A 119 -3.30 -19.28 -9.68
C GLN A 119 -2.79 -19.85 -11.01
N MET A 120 -1.73 -19.25 -11.55
CA MET A 120 -1.14 -19.59 -12.85
C MET A 120 0.38 -19.45 -12.82
N ASP A 121 1.07 -20.30 -13.61
CA ASP A 121 2.51 -20.19 -13.78
C ASP A 121 2.84 -19.39 -15.07
N LEU A 122 3.59 -18.32 -14.92
CA LEU A 122 4.28 -17.64 -16.01
C LEU A 122 5.60 -18.37 -16.28
N SER A 123 5.91 -18.64 -17.54
CA SER A 123 7.12 -19.38 -17.93
C SER A 123 8.11 -18.49 -18.67
N PHE A 124 9.39 -18.58 -18.31
CA PHE A 124 10.45 -17.75 -18.88
C PHE A 124 11.62 -18.59 -19.39
N ASP A 125 12.27 -18.13 -20.46
CA ASP A 125 13.58 -18.64 -20.82
C ASP A 125 14.65 -18.11 -19.84
N GLN A 126 15.49 -19.00 -19.30
CA GLN A 126 16.54 -18.60 -18.35
C GLN A 126 17.50 -17.55 -18.93
N ASN A 127 17.72 -17.56 -20.24
CA ASN A 127 18.60 -16.57 -20.88
C ASN A 127 18.03 -15.14 -20.79
N LEU A 128 16.69 -14.99 -20.65
CA LEU A 128 16.05 -13.69 -20.47
C LEU A 128 16.33 -13.09 -19.09
N LEU A 129 16.56 -13.93 -18.10
CA LEU A 129 16.75 -13.56 -16.69
C LEU A 129 18.22 -13.37 -16.29
N SER A 130 19.15 -13.36 -17.27
CA SER A 130 20.58 -13.09 -17.01
C SER A 130 20.84 -11.68 -16.46
N GLU A 131 19.92 -10.78 -16.70
CA GLU A 131 19.89 -9.41 -16.19
C GLU A 131 18.48 -9.08 -15.71
N GLU A 132 18.33 -8.04 -14.92
CA GLU A 132 17.03 -7.51 -14.53
C GLU A 132 16.22 -7.04 -15.76
N ARG A 133 14.95 -7.38 -15.81
CA ARG A 133 14.02 -7.11 -16.93
C ARG A 133 12.73 -6.52 -16.43
N MET A 134 11.97 -5.91 -17.32
CA MET A 134 10.59 -5.48 -17.05
C MET A 134 9.61 -6.56 -17.50
N LEU A 135 8.73 -6.97 -16.62
CA LEU A 135 7.56 -7.79 -16.91
C LEU A 135 6.33 -6.89 -16.97
N VAL A 136 5.63 -6.96 -18.09
CA VAL A 136 4.34 -6.30 -18.31
C VAL A 136 3.27 -7.39 -18.41
N LEU A 137 2.24 -7.30 -17.57
CA LEU A 137 1.07 -8.16 -17.67
C LEU A 137 -0.09 -7.33 -18.24
N THR A 138 -0.86 -7.90 -19.14
CA THR A 138 -2.09 -7.31 -19.67
C THR A 138 -3.23 -8.30 -19.44
N LEU A 139 -4.13 -7.98 -18.53
CA LEU A 139 -5.32 -8.76 -18.26
C LEU A 139 -6.48 -8.26 -19.13
N HIS A 140 -7.15 -9.18 -19.81
CA HIS A 140 -8.36 -8.89 -20.57
C HIS A 140 -9.57 -9.11 -19.66
N ALA A 141 -10.07 -8.02 -19.05
CA ALA A 141 -11.08 -8.00 -18.02
C ALA A 141 -12.33 -7.24 -18.51
N ASP A 142 -13.48 -7.89 -18.55
CA ASP A 142 -14.76 -7.30 -18.98
C ASP A 142 -14.69 -6.50 -20.30
N GLY A 143 -13.92 -7.02 -21.26
CA GLY A 143 -13.73 -6.43 -22.59
C GLY A 143 -12.76 -5.23 -22.62
N LYS A 144 -12.08 -4.94 -21.51
CA LYS A 144 -11.03 -3.91 -21.38
C LYS A 144 -9.68 -4.55 -21.08
N SER A 145 -8.62 -3.82 -21.32
CA SER A 145 -7.26 -4.21 -20.91
C SER A 145 -6.90 -3.52 -19.60
N VAL A 146 -6.30 -4.26 -18.68
CA VAL A 146 -5.74 -3.76 -17.42
C VAL A 146 -4.27 -4.15 -17.37
N TYR A 147 -3.42 -3.19 -17.08
CA TYR A 147 -1.96 -3.33 -17.17
C TYR A 147 -1.32 -3.37 -15.80
N TYR A 148 -0.28 -4.22 -15.65
CA TYR A 148 0.50 -4.36 -14.43
C TYR A 148 1.98 -4.46 -14.77
N TYR A 149 2.84 -3.95 -13.89
CA TYR A 149 4.26 -3.81 -14.15
C TYR A 149 5.07 -4.26 -12.95
N THR A 150 6.14 -5.00 -13.17
CA THR A 150 7.16 -5.32 -12.17
C THR A 150 8.48 -5.60 -12.86
N ARG A 151 9.58 -5.34 -12.17
CA ARG A 151 10.89 -5.85 -12.60
C ARG A 151 10.97 -7.33 -12.24
N ILE A 152 11.70 -8.10 -13.00
CA ILE A 152 11.99 -9.51 -12.72
C ILE A 152 13.50 -9.76 -12.78
N VAL A 153 13.97 -10.65 -11.91
CA VAL A 153 15.39 -11.03 -11.82
C VAL A 153 15.55 -12.49 -11.43
N ASN A 154 16.61 -13.14 -11.92
CA ASN A 154 16.97 -14.48 -11.43
C ASN A 154 17.52 -14.38 -10.00
N SER A 155 16.93 -15.11 -9.07
CA SER A 155 17.25 -15.08 -7.65
C SER A 155 17.90 -16.35 -7.11
N THR A 156 18.36 -17.26 -7.99
CA THR A 156 18.87 -18.59 -7.60
C THR A 156 19.94 -18.53 -6.49
N ASP A 157 20.75 -17.46 -6.47
CA ASP A 157 21.89 -17.30 -5.55
C ASP A 157 21.69 -16.16 -4.53
N PHE A 158 20.46 -15.70 -4.26
CA PHE A 158 20.21 -14.49 -3.46
C PHE A 158 19.90 -14.73 -1.98
N ASN A 159 19.89 -15.99 -1.50
CA ASN A 159 19.43 -16.35 -0.15
C ASN A 159 18.04 -15.76 0.20
N LEU A 160 17.18 -15.68 -0.80
CA LEU A 160 15.93 -14.93 -0.72
C LEU A 160 14.99 -15.49 0.38
N THR A 161 14.85 -16.81 0.44
CA THR A 161 14.01 -17.47 1.46
C THR A 161 14.43 -17.07 2.88
N ASP A 162 15.74 -17.14 3.18
CA ASP A 162 16.24 -16.73 4.50
C ASP A 162 15.96 -15.24 4.80
N CYS A 163 16.07 -14.39 3.76
CA CYS A 163 15.78 -12.96 3.91
C CYS A 163 14.30 -12.72 4.20
N LEU A 164 13.40 -13.37 3.48
CA LEU A 164 11.96 -13.25 3.70
C LEU A 164 11.56 -13.83 5.06
N ASP A 165 12.04 -15.02 5.42
CA ASP A 165 11.81 -15.63 6.73
C ASP A 165 12.24 -14.68 7.87
N TYR A 166 13.39 -14.04 7.72
CA TYR A 166 13.89 -13.10 8.73
C TYR A 166 12.99 -11.88 8.87
N VAL A 167 12.59 -11.27 7.76
CA VAL A 167 11.75 -10.06 7.76
C VAL A 167 10.36 -10.37 8.34
N TYR A 168 9.71 -11.45 7.91
CA TYR A 168 8.43 -11.89 8.46
C TYR A 168 8.51 -12.16 9.96
N ASN A 169 9.54 -12.90 10.40
CA ASN A 169 9.71 -13.19 11.82
C ASN A 169 10.01 -11.91 12.64
N PHE A 170 10.80 -10.99 12.11
CA PHE A 170 11.07 -9.72 12.79
C PHE A 170 9.78 -8.92 12.99
N HIS A 171 9.00 -8.72 11.91
CA HIS A 171 7.71 -8.03 11.94
C HIS A 171 6.76 -8.65 12.96
N GLU A 172 6.50 -9.94 12.85
CA GLU A 172 5.61 -10.69 13.74
C GLU A 172 6.03 -10.59 15.22
N ASN A 173 7.32 -10.74 15.49
CA ASN A 173 7.85 -10.68 16.85
C ASN A 173 7.81 -9.24 17.42
N ALA A 174 8.05 -8.24 16.61
CA ALA A 174 7.92 -6.84 17.00
C ALA A 174 6.46 -6.47 17.29
N LEU A 175 5.53 -6.86 16.41
CA LEU A 175 4.10 -6.58 16.54
C LEU A 175 3.49 -7.26 17.78
N LYS A 176 3.90 -8.52 18.06
CA LYS A 176 3.43 -9.30 19.22
C LYS A 176 4.24 -9.07 20.48
N LYS A 177 5.25 -8.22 20.43
CA LYS A 177 6.18 -7.91 21.55
C LYS A 177 6.76 -9.19 22.17
N VAL A 178 7.22 -10.13 21.33
CA VAL A 178 7.76 -11.42 21.79
C VAL A 178 9.14 -11.21 22.42
N GLU A 179 9.24 -11.44 23.73
CA GLU A 179 10.50 -11.32 24.46
C GLU A 179 11.55 -12.31 23.95
N ASN A 180 12.81 -11.87 23.90
CA ASN A 180 13.98 -12.69 23.50
C ASN A 180 13.90 -13.28 22.08
N ALA A 181 13.03 -12.76 21.22
CA ALA A 181 12.91 -13.19 19.82
C ALA A 181 13.97 -12.59 18.89
N GLY A 182 14.97 -11.90 19.42
CA GLY A 182 16.09 -11.35 18.65
C GLY A 182 15.86 -9.97 18.07
N VAL A 183 14.65 -9.38 18.21
CA VAL A 183 14.34 -8.02 17.71
C VAL A 183 15.32 -7.00 18.29
N GLY A 184 15.46 -6.95 19.62
CA GLY A 184 16.36 -6.00 20.28
C GLY A 184 17.83 -6.20 19.92
N ALA A 185 18.28 -7.43 19.67
CA ALA A 185 19.64 -7.74 19.28
C ALA A 185 19.98 -7.32 17.83
N ALA A 186 18.97 -7.06 17.02
CA ALA A 186 19.11 -6.62 15.63
C ALA A 186 19.17 -5.11 15.49
N LEU A 187 18.85 -4.34 16.56
CA LEU A 187 18.81 -2.90 16.56
C LEU A 187 20.19 -2.31 16.85
N GLU A 188 20.46 -1.17 16.26
CA GLU A 188 21.63 -0.33 16.48
C GLU A 188 21.22 0.90 17.32
N GLN A 189 20.71 0.65 18.53
CA GLN A 189 20.13 1.69 19.39
C GLN A 189 21.15 2.80 19.68
N ASP A 190 20.69 4.05 19.52
CA ASP A 190 21.47 5.23 19.84
C ASP A 190 20.77 6.00 20.97
N ASP A 191 21.47 6.17 22.10
CA ASP A 191 20.97 6.90 23.26
C ASP A 191 20.78 8.42 22.96
N GLU A 192 21.38 8.92 21.87
CA GLU A 192 21.26 10.30 21.42
C GLU A 192 20.01 10.51 20.51
N ASP A 193 19.37 9.44 20.04
CA ASP A 193 18.12 9.55 19.29
C ASP A 193 16.98 9.98 20.24
N ALA A 194 16.82 11.30 20.37
CA ALA A 194 15.80 11.94 21.21
C ALA A 194 14.37 11.76 20.67
N ASN A 195 14.18 11.01 19.58
CA ASN A 195 12.87 10.72 19.01
C ASN A 195 12.10 9.74 19.90
N SER A 196 11.11 10.23 20.63
CA SER A 196 10.24 9.43 21.51
C SER A 196 8.90 9.07 20.88
N THR A 197 8.71 9.36 19.59
CA THR A 197 7.42 9.11 18.92
C THR A 197 7.31 7.70 18.38
N PHE A 198 6.08 7.22 18.18
CA PHE A 198 5.79 5.97 17.47
C PHE A 198 5.47 6.21 15.99
N SER A 199 5.34 7.46 15.55
CA SER A 199 5.01 7.81 14.16
C SER A 199 6.17 7.54 13.20
N HIS A 200 7.41 7.65 13.68
CA HIS A 200 8.61 7.31 12.92
C HIS A 200 9.61 6.58 13.82
N VAL A 201 9.91 5.35 13.48
CA VAL A 201 10.78 4.44 14.23
C VAL A 201 11.81 3.86 13.28
N THR A 202 13.09 3.85 13.68
CA THR A 202 14.21 3.39 12.85
C THR A 202 14.97 2.26 13.52
N ILE A 203 16.00 1.75 12.85
CA ILE A 203 16.94 0.76 13.42
C ILE A 203 17.67 1.28 14.68
N HIS A 204 17.75 2.61 14.86
CA HIS A 204 18.38 3.27 16.00
C HIS A 204 17.45 3.51 17.17
N SER A 205 16.15 3.35 16.97
CA SER A 205 15.12 3.53 18.00
C SER A 205 15.20 2.47 19.08
N SER A 206 14.61 2.75 20.24
CA SER A 206 14.58 1.81 21.37
C SER A 206 13.78 0.56 21.06
N TYR A 207 14.09 -0.55 21.74
CA TYR A 207 13.31 -1.78 21.66
C TYR A 207 11.82 -1.55 21.93
N ASP A 208 11.50 -0.70 22.92
CA ASP A 208 10.10 -0.40 23.27
C ASP A 208 9.35 0.29 22.13
N GLN A 209 9.98 1.25 21.44
CA GLN A 209 9.40 1.91 20.26
C GLN A 209 9.20 0.92 19.10
N VAL A 210 10.20 0.11 18.79
CA VAL A 210 10.11 -0.90 17.72
C VAL A 210 9.02 -1.92 18.01
N THR A 211 8.84 -2.31 19.27
CA THR A 211 7.81 -3.25 19.71
C THR A 211 6.51 -2.57 20.18
N TRP A 212 6.21 -1.37 19.68
CA TRP A 212 4.96 -0.64 19.85
C TRP A 212 4.63 -0.17 21.28
N GLY A 213 5.56 -0.25 22.22
CA GLY A 213 5.35 0.22 23.60
C GLY A 213 4.05 -0.29 24.22
N ASN A 214 3.17 0.62 24.56
CA ASN A 214 1.85 0.35 25.14
C ASN A 214 0.69 0.52 24.12
N LEU A 215 0.99 0.75 22.83
CA LEU A 215 -0.06 1.02 21.82
C LEU A 215 -0.92 -0.21 21.49
N ALA A 216 -0.39 -1.43 21.71
CA ALA A 216 -1.09 -2.69 21.45
C ALA A 216 -1.88 -2.71 20.13
N PRO A 217 -1.22 -2.44 18.97
CA PRO A 217 -1.89 -2.32 17.69
C PRO A 217 -2.61 -3.61 17.29
N GLN A 218 -3.78 -3.46 16.67
CA GLN A 218 -4.50 -4.57 16.06
C GLN A 218 -4.48 -4.41 14.56
N VAL A 219 -3.93 -5.37 13.81
CA VAL A 219 -3.95 -5.34 12.34
C VAL A 219 -5.38 -5.46 11.85
N THR A 220 -5.84 -4.51 11.05
CA THR A 220 -7.21 -4.42 10.52
C THR A 220 -7.27 -4.54 9.02
N GLY A 221 -6.19 -4.21 8.31
CA GLY A 221 -6.05 -4.34 6.86
C GLY A 221 -5.10 -5.44 6.45
N GLY A 222 -5.26 -5.92 5.21
CA GLY A 222 -4.38 -6.95 4.66
C GLY A 222 -2.94 -6.44 4.48
N GLU A 223 -1.98 -7.23 4.91
CA GLU A 223 -0.57 -6.96 4.71
C GLU A 223 -0.19 -7.04 3.23
N ARG A 224 0.52 -6.04 2.76
CA ARG A 224 1.04 -5.95 1.39
C ARG A 224 2.56 -5.95 1.42
N TRP A 225 3.15 -7.10 1.19
CA TRP A 225 4.59 -7.32 1.13
C TRP A 225 5.12 -7.00 -0.27
N LYS A 226 6.10 -6.12 -0.38
CA LYS A 226 6.71 -5.70 -1.64
C LYS A 226 8.23 -5.83 -1.56
N ILE A 227 8.82 -6.61 -2.45
CA ILE A 227 10.27 -6.66 -2.63
C ILE A 227 10.64 -5.48 -3.54
N THR A 228 11.38 -4.52 -3.00
CA THR A 228 11.79 -3.30 -3.73
C THR A 228 13.14 -3.45 -4.39
N GLU A 229 14.03 -4.22 -3.76
CA GLU A 229 15.37 -4.56 -4.28
C GLU A 229 15.76 -5.96 -3.82
N THR A 230 16.43 -6.70 -4.67
CA THR A 230 17.06 -7.98 -4.29
C THR A 230 18.25 -8.30 -5.18
N ASN A 231 19.31 -8.77 -4.58
CA ASN A 231 20.54 -9.18 -5.22
C ASN A 231 21.33 -10.15 -4.32
N SER A 232 22.53 -10.59 -4.74
CA SER A 232 23.37 -11.48 -3.96
C SER A 232 23.89 -10.90 -2.63
N SER A 233 23.78 -9.58 -2.42
CA SER A 233 24.33 -8.90 -1.25
C SER A 233 23.26 -8.56 -0.21
N TYR A 234 22.03 -8.24 -0.62
CA TYR A 234 20.94 -7.89 0.27
C TYR A 234 19.56 -8.01 -0.42
N THR A 235 18.53 -8.03 0.39
CA THR A 235 17.13 -7.89 -0.04
C THR A 235 16.47 -6.77 0.75
N SER A 236 15.73 -5.90 0.04
CA SER A 236 14.91 -4.84 0.64
C SER A 236 13.43 -5.16 0.45
N VAL A 237 12.68 -5.06 1.53
CA VAL A 237 11.25 -5.36 1.58
C VAL A 237 10.52 -4.17 2.18
N LEU A 238 9.40 -3.80 1.59
CA LEU A 238 8.43 -2.85 2.12
C LEU A 238 7.16 -3.61 2.49
N LEU A 239 6.68 -3.42 3.71
CA LEU A 239 5.41 -3.91 4.19
C LEU A 239 4.48 -2.73 4.44
N GLU A 240 3.27 -2.79 3.91
CA GLU A 240 2.20 -1.82 4.17
C GLU A 240 0.98 -2.55 4.75
N TYR A 241 0.40 -2.00 5.82
CA TYR A 241 -0.79 -2.56 6.48
C TYR A 241 -1.49 -1.49 7.32
N ASP A 242 -2.75 -1.77 7.71
CA ASP A 242 -3.51 -0.87 8.55
C ASP A 242 -3.67 -1.46 9.96
N VAL A 243 -3.58 -0.60 10.97
CA VAL A 243 -3.78 -0.96 12.36
C VAL A 243 -4.82 -0.06 13.02
N SER A 244 -5.49 -0.60 14.03
CA SER A 244 -6.24 0.18 14.99
C SER A 244 -5.49 0.22 16.32
N CYS A 245 -5.41 1.41 16.92
CA CYS A 245 -4.89 1.63 18.26
C CYS A 245 -5.97 2.28 19.14
N THR A 246 -5.98 1.96 20.43
CA THR A 246 -6.88 2.62 21.37
C THR A 246 -6.18 3.87 21.90
N GLY A 247 -6.78 5.04 21.65
CA GLY A 247 -6.30 6.33 22.14
C GLY A 247 -6.55 6.56 23.63
N GLU A 248 -6.10 7.71 24.16
CA GLU A 248 -6.18 8.05 25.60
C GLU A 248 -7.61 8.14 26.12
N GLU A 249 -8.60 8.49 25.29
CA GLU A 249 -10.02 8.61 25.65
C GLU A 249 -10.84 7.34 25.33
N ASN A 250 -10.20 6.19 25.14
CA ASN A 250 -10.78 4.95 24.63
C ASN A 250 -11.37 5.08 23.21
N GLU A 251 -10.94 6.07 22.47
CA GLU A 251 -11.24 6.16 21.04
C GLU A 251 -10.40 5.17 20.25
N THR A 252 -10.97 4.63 19.20
CA THR A 252 -10.23 3.78 18.27
C THR A 252 -9.78 4.62 17.11
N ASP A 253 -8.47 4.76 16.94
CA ASP A 253 -7.85 5.43 15.81
C ASP A 253 -7.29 4.39 14.83
N MET A 254 -7.42 4.71 13.55
CA MET A 254 -6.90 3.89 12.46
C MET A 254 -5.64 4.54 11.88
N TYR A 255 -4.66 3.72 11.60
CA TYR A 255 -3.39 4.17 11.04
C TYR A 255 -2.96 3.27 9.89
N THR A 256 -2.40 3.87 8.84
CA THR A 256 -1.61 3.15 7.83
C THR A 256 -0.16 3.09 8.28
N VAL A 257 0.40 1.90 8.27
CA VAL A 257 1.78 1.63 8.67
C VAL A 257 2.58 1.19 7.46
N ARG A 258 3.79 1.69 7.35
CA ARG A 258 4.77 1.28 6.35
C ARG A 258 6.06 0.89 7.07
N GLU A 259 6.51 -0.34 6.85
CA GLU A 259 7.77 -0.85 7.38
C GLU A 259 8.71 -1.17 6.23
N PHE A 260 9.88 -0.57 6.24
CA PHE A 260 10.96 -0.88 5.33
C PHE A 260 12.03 -1.70 6.02
N PHE A 261 12.45 -2.77 5.37
CA PHE A 261 13.53 -3.65 5.82
C PHE A 261 14.61 -3.76 4.75
N ARG A 262 15.88 -3.69 5.14
CA ARG A 262 17.00 -4.14 4.32
C ARG A 262 17.78 -5.16 5.11
N VAL A 263 17.91 -6.36 4.56
CA VAL A 263 18.50 -7.51 5.25
C VAL A 263 19.54 -8.19 4.39
N ARG A 264 20.49 -8.86 5.04
CA ARG A 264 21.57 -9.59 4.39
C ARG A 264 21.86 -10.87 5.14
N LYS A 265 22.12 -11.97 4.39
CA LYS A 265 22.75 -13.16 4.93
C LYS A 265 24.25 -13.13 4.67
N ASN A 266 25.07 -13.29 5.70
CA ASN A 266 26.52 -13.41 5.59
C ASN A 266 27.04 -14.50 6.52
N ASN A 267 27.84 -15.43 6.01
CA ASN A 267 28.41 -16.55 6.78
C ASN A 267 27.37 -17.34 7.58
N GLY A 268 26.17 -17.54 7.01
CA GLY A 268 25.08 -18.27 7.66
C GLY A 268 24.28 -17.48 8.70
N GLN A 269 24.64 -16.22 8.96
CA GLN A 269 23.95 -15.33 9.89
C GLN A 269 23.17 -14.26 9.13
N MET A 270 21.98 -13.91 9.65
CA MET A 270 21.16 -12.80 9.14
C MET A 270 21.51 -11.50 9.85
N TYR A 271 21.50 -10.41 9.10
CA TYR A 271 21.73 -9.05 9.57
C TYR A 271 20.63 -8.13 9.08
N LEU A 272 20.07 -7.33 9.98
CA LEU A 272 19.24 -6.19 9.66
C LEU A 272 20.19 -5.02 9.35
N LEU A 273 20.16 -4.53 8.11
CA LEU A 273 21.01 -3.41 7.67
C LEU A 273 20.29 -2.07 7.76
N ASN A 274 18.98 -2.09 7.66
CA ASN A 274 18.12 -0.92 7.84
C ASN A 274 16.72 -1.37 8.23
N TYR A 275 16.10 -0.61 9.10
CA TYR A 275 14.70 -0.71 9.48
C TYR A 275 14.15 0.70 9.62
N ASP A 276 12.99 0.93 9.03
CA ASP A 276 12.27 2.20 9.10
C ASP A 276 10.77 1.89 9.13
N ARG A 277 10.06 2.46 10.10
CA ARG A 277 8.61 2.34 10.22
C ARG A 277 7.98 3.71 10.37
N THR A 278 7.06 4.03 9.48
CA THR A 278 6.20 5.21 9.60
C THR A 278 4.76 4.78 9.89
N MET A 279 4.05 5.61 10.66
CA MET A 279 2.67 5.41 11.02
C MET A 279 1.90 6.72 10.82
N GLU A 280 0.91 6.70 9.93
CA GLU A 280 0.10 7.86 9.57
C GLU A 280 -1.36 7.61 9.93
N GLN A 281 -1.99 8.55 10.64
CA GLN A 281 -3.39 8.43 11.03
C GLN A 281 -4.30 8.54 9.80
N ILE A 282 -5.25 7.61 9.68
CA ILE A 282 -6.28 7.66 8.64
C ILE A 282 -7.34 8.67 9.09
N PHE A 283 -7.60 9.66 8.23
CA PHE A 283 -8.61 10.69 8.50
C PHE A 283 -10.01 10.06 8.66
N ASP A 284 -10.64 10.32 9.79
CA ASP A 284 -12.02 9.93 10.06
C ASP A 284 -12.91 11.16 10.16
N GLY A 285 -13.64 11.46 9.08
CA GLY A 285 -14.56 12.60 9.01
C GLY A 285 -15.79 12.49 9.92
N SER A 286 -16.05 11.34 10.54
CA SER A 286 -17.13 11.16 11.51
C SER A 286 -16.79 11.68 12.91
N LYS A 287 -15.48 11.88 13.20
CA LYS A 287 -15.01 12.47 14.46
C LYS A 287 -15.20 13.98 14.48
N ASN A 288 -15.07 14.59 15.64
CA ASN A 288 -15.28 16.03 15.84
C ASN A 288 -14.10 16.84 15.26
N VAL A 289 -13.99 16.81 13.92
CA VAL A 289 -12.88 17.40 13.14
C VAL A 289 -13.08 18.90 12.86
N LEU A 290 -14.27 19.46 13.18
CA LEU A 290 -14.60 20.86 12.97
C LEU A 290 -14.32 21.69 14.22
N SER A 291 -13.53 22.75 14.10
CA SER A 291 -13.34 23.75 15.12
C SER A 291 -13.77 25.13 14.62
N GLU A 292 -13.94 26.11 15.52
CA GLU A 292 -14.21 27.51 15.14
C GLU A 292 -13.13 28.13 14.23
N LYS A 293 -11.95 27.50 14.14
CA LYS A 293 -10.78 28.02 13.42
C LYS A 293 -10.43 27.22 12.16
N GLY A 294 -11.02 26.04 11.95
CA GLY A 294 -10.71 25.19 10.81
C GLY A 294 -11.11 23.74 10.98
N ILE A 295 -10.60 22.92 10.06
CA ILE A 295 -10.78 21.47 10.04
C ILE A 295 -9.50 20.81 10.54
N LEU A 296 -9.61 19.95 11.56
CA LEU A 296 -8.49 19.12 12.02
C LEU A 296 -8.36 17.91 11.09
N LEU A 297 -7.30 17.86 10.30
CA LEU A 297 -7.08 16.78 9.34
C LEU A 297 -6.37 15.55 9.94
N GLY A 298 -5.87 15.64 11.18
CA GLY A 298 -5.12 14.56 11.82
C GLY A 298 -3.78 14.23 11.13
N ILE A 299 -3.30 15.11 10.26
CA ILE A 299 -2.02 14.94 9.60
C ILE A 299 -0.92 15.31 10.60
N THR A 300 -0.07 14.35 10.93
CA THR A 300 1.15 14.56 11.72
C THR A 300 2.35 14.55 10.78
N ASP A 301 3.25 15.50 10.96
CA ASP A 301 4.55 15.48 10.28
C ASP A 301 5.50 14.60 11.12
N PRO A 302 6.01 13.48 10.60
CA PRO A 302 6.88 12.59 11.34
C PRO A 302 8.22 13.23 11.70
N ASP A 303 8.61 14.30 11.00
CA ASP A 303 9.89 15.01 11.21
C ASP A 303 9.79 16.15 12.22
N VAL A 304 8.59 16.44 12.75
CA VAL A 304 8.38 17.48 13.77
C VAL A 304 8.14 16.85 15.15
N SER A 305 9.07 17.03 16.05
CA SER A 305 8.84 16.74 17.49
C SER A 305 7.98 17.85 18.11
N TYR A 306 6.87 17.50 18.71
CA TYR A 306 5.97 18.38 19.46
C TYR A 306 6.40 18.46 20.94
#